data_2b32f5d42ec61e161f3b28532666b008
#
_entry.id   2b32f5d42ec61e161f3b28532666b008
#
_cell.length_a   1.000
_cell.length_b   1.000
_cell.length_c   1.000
_cell.angle_alpha   90.00
_cell.angle_beta   90.00
_cell.angle_gamma   90.00
#
_symmetry.space_group_name_H-M   'P 1'
#
loop_
_entity.id
_entity.type
_entity.pdbx_description
1 polymer ?
#
loop_
_entity_poly.entity_id
_entity_poly.type
_entity_poly.pdbx_seq_one_letter_code
_entity_poly.pdbx_strand_id
1 'polypeptide(L)'
;MESVRVRYAPSPTGNGLHIGNARTAFFNYLFAHVFKGSFVIRIEDTDVFRNVIGSEEKQLLQLKWLGFDWSEGPDVGGSYGPYRQSERLSIYDKYTRILLEKKLAYKVYSHSNKNDYVVRFRVPKDQQYSFVDLIRGPISFASKDIEDWIILKENGYPTYNYAVVIDDYLMKISHILRGEEHITNTPKQIMIYKAFNWKIPNFAHMSLILDQNKKKMSKRNCEDVIQFIEQYRNLGYLPEAILNFLFFLGFSPNTNQTILNKENIINLFDMKRFSKDPAVFDISKLNFINREYLKKLSLEELVAKVKIFFKQFQIDLEHDRISKLVSLLQDRIYYIQEIIDLYRFFFVTEHLVTYELKFFLTEHKGYELIPILSEMFHKLDIFKSFELKQIILNLKQDFNMDLKILFKTVRILCTCQSQGPNLFDYLELLGKEKVLKNLEKFKLIFD
;
A
#
# COMPACT_ATOMS: atom_id res chain seq x y z
N MET A 1 22.40 -9.05 26.94
CA MET A 1 22.19 -9.23 25.48
C MET A 1 22.39 -7.86 24.82
N GLU A 2 23.09 -7.81 23.69
CA GLU A 2 23.18 -6.54 22.94
C GLU A 2 21.76 -6.13 22.50
N SER A 3 21.48 -4.83 22.60
CA SER A 3 20.21 -4.25 22.17
C SER A 3 20.00 -4.51 20.67
N VAL A 4 18.82 -5.00 20.29
CA VAL A 4 18.45 -5.17 18.89
C VAL A 4 18.40 -3.82 18.19
N ARG A 5 19.09 -3.69 17.05
CA ARG A 5 19.05 -2.51 16.20
C ARG A 5 18.91 -2.93 14.75
N VAL A 6 17.88 -2.45 14.11
CA VAL A 6 17.58 -2.69 12.70
C VAL A 6 17.42 -1.37 11.96
N ARG A 7 17.49 -1.42 10.65
CA ARG A 7 17.34 -0.23 9.82
C ARG A 7 16.48 -0.48 8.59
N TYR A 8 15.70 0.49 8.22
CA TYR A 8 15.22 0.67 6.86
C TYR A 8 16.10 1.72 6.19
N ALA A 9 16.68 1.35 5.03
CA ALA A 9 17.70 2.16 4.38
C ALA A 9 17.29 2.46 2.92
N PRO A 10 16.33 3.40 2.73
CA PRO A 10 15.83 3.73 1.41
C PRO A 10 16.80 4.59 0.62
N SER A 11 16.81 4.36 -0.71
CA SER A 11 17.42 5.27 -1.69
C SER A 11 16.36 6.26 -2.20
N PRO A 12 16.64 7.57 -2.27
CA PRO A 12 15.67 8.57 -2.74
C PRO A 12 15.61 8.62 -4.28
N THR A 13 15.54 7.45 -4.95
CA THR A 13 15.61 7.32 -6.42
C THR A 13 14.26 7.09 -7.10
N GLY A 14 13.16 7.31 -6.42
CA GLY A 14 11.81 7.07 -6.93
C GLY A 14 10.78 8.07 -6.42
N ASN A 15 9.56 8.01 -6.96
CA ASN A 15 8.48 8.94 -6.63
C ASN A 15 7.73 8.64 -5.33
N GLY A 16 8.35 7.94 -4.36
CA GLY A 16 7.75 7.60 -3.08
C GLY A 16 8.00 6.15 -2.65
N LEU A 17 7.27 5.70 -1.64
CA LEU A 17 7.43 4.39 -1.02
C LEU A 17 6.73 3.31 -1.86
N HIS A 18 7.51 2.45 -2.52
CA HIS A 18 6.99 1.28 -3.22
C HIS A 18 6.52 0.22 -2.22
N ILE A 19 5.49 -0.57 -2.55
CA ILE A 19 4.90 -1.60 -1.68
C ILE A 19 5.93 -2.62 -1.18
N GLY A 20 6.90 -3.00 -2.00
CA GLY A 20 8.01 -3.88 -1.61
C GLY A 20 8.92 -3.26 -0.55
N ASN A 21 9.20 -1.97 -0.67
CA ASN A 21 9.95 -1.20 0.30
C ASN A 21 9.15 -1.00 1.60
N ALA A 22 7.84 -0.76 1.48
CA ALA A 22 6.93 -0.68 2.62
C ALA A 22 6.93 -2.00 3.41
N ARG A 23 6.91 -3.16 2.74
CA ARG A 23 7.05 -4.47 3.38
C ARG A 23 8.37 -4.60 4.13
N THR A 24 9.47 -4.18 3.50
CA THR A 24 10.79 -4.26 4.13
C THR A 24 10.86 -3.34 5.36
N ALA A 25 10.36 -2.12 5.27
CA ALA A 25 10.26 -1.20 6.40
C ALA A 25 9.39 -1.78 7.52
N PHE A 26 8.23 -2.34 7.17
CA PHE A 26 7.29 -2.93 8.12
C PHE A 26 7.91 -4.08 8.91
N PHE A 27 8.59 -5.03 8.27
CA PHE A 27 9.20 -6.14 9.00
C PHE A 27 10.40 -5.71 9.85
N ASN A 28 11.17 -4.70 9.44
CA ASN A 28 12.18 -4.09 10.31
C ASN A 28 11.55 -3.40 11.53
N TYR A 29 10.51 -2.60 11.31
CA TYR A 29 9.74 -1.95 12.38
C TYR A 29 9.16 -2.97 13.36
N LEU A 30 8.51 -4.01 12.84
CA LEU A 30 7.91 -5.08 13.65
C LEU A 30 8.97 -5.85 14.44
N PHE A 31 10.12 -6.17 13.83
CA PHE A 31 11.23 -6.83 14.48
C PHE A 31 11.78 -5.99 15.64
N ALA A 32 12.02 -4.69 15.40
CA ALA A 32 12.46 -3.78 16.47
C ALA A 32 11.45 -3.75 17.62
N HIS A 33 10.16 -3.64 17.30
CA HIS A 33 9.10 -3.54 18.29
C HIS A 33 8.98 -4.80 19.17
N VAL A 34 8.97 -5.99 18.55
CA VAL A 34 8.87 -7.28 19.25
C VAL A 34 10.06 -7.53 20.17
N PHE A 35 11.26 -7.18 19.71
CA PHE A 35 12.49 -7.37 20.51
C PHE A 35 12.87 -6.14 21.35
N LYS A 36 11.98 -5.15 21.50
CA LYS A 36 12.21 -3.91 22.26
C LYS A 36 13.53 -3.23 21.88
N GLY A 37 13.82 -3.22 20.59
CA GLY A 37 15.03 -2.67 19.99
C GLY A 37 14.79 -1.30 19.34
N SER A 38 15.79 -0.84 18.57
CA SER A 38 15.73 0.43 17.85
C SER A 38 15.46 0.19 16.36
N PHE A 39 14.54 0.98 15.80
CA PHE A 39 14.31 1.07 14.36
C PHE A 39 14.91 2.37 13.84
N VAL A 40 15.85 2.28 12.91
CA VAL A 40 16.63 3.39 12.36
C VAL A 40 16.28 3.62 10.91
N ILE A 41 16.12 4.88 10.51
CA ILE A 41 16.00 5.27 9.10
C ILE A 41 17.33 5.85 8.65
N ARG A 42 17.91 5.32 7.55
CA ARG A 42 19.12 5.85 6.92
C ARG A 42 18.89 6.06 5.44
N ILE A 43 19.12 7.26 4.95
CA ILE A 43 18.99 7.60 3.53
C ILE A 43 20.27 7.21 2.78
N GLU A 44 20.13 6.36 1.77
CA GLU A 44 21.23 5.89 0.90
C GLU A 44 21.22 6.66 -0.43
N ASP A 45 21.74 7.88 -0.39
CA ASP A 45 21.71 8.89 -1.45
C ASP A 45 23.04 9.04 -2.20
N THR A 46 23.93 8.05 -2.14
CA THR A 46 25.26 8.05 -2.80
C THR A 46 25.22 7.99 -4.33
N ASP A 47 24.07 7.73 -4.92
CA ASP A 47 23.85 7.80 -6.37
C ASP A 47 23.19 9.14 -6.73
N VAL A 48 24.00 10.20 -6.69
CA VAL A 48 23.55 11.60 -6.81
C VAL A 48 22.77 11.84 -8.10
N PHE A 49 23.11 11.17 -9.21
CA PHE A 49 22.46 11.35 -10.51
C PHE A 49 21.06 10.73 -10.59
N ARG A 50 20.74 9.80 -9.68
CA ARG A 50 19.46 9.11 -9.64
C ARG A 50 18.54 9.63 -8.53
N ASN A 51 19.04 10.51 -7.68
CA ASN A 51 18.23 11.09 -6.62
C ASN A 51 17.14 12.00 -7.19
N VAL A 52 15.92 11.84 -6.69
CA VAL A 52 14.74 12.61 -7.07
C VAL A 52 14.41 13.59 -5.95
N ILE A 53 14.33 14.88 -6.29
CA ILE A 53 14.00 15.94 -5.33
C ILE A 53 12.64 15.64 -4.67
N GLY A 54 12.56 15.78 -3.35
CA GLY A 54 11.34 15.53 -2.56
C GLY A 54 11.02 14.04 -2.32
N SER A 55 11.83 13.11 -2.87
CA SER A 55 11.59 11.66 -2.69
C SER A 55 11.80 11.20 -1.25
N GLU A 56 12.78 11.77 -0.55
CA GLU A 56 13.03 11.48 0.86
C GLU A 56 11.83 11.86 1.72
N GLU A 57 11.39 13.11 1.64
CA GLU A 57 10.27 13.65 2.42
C GLU A 57 8.99 12.85 2.17
N LYS A 58 8.72 12.51 0.89
CA LYS A 58 7.57 11.69 0.53
C LYS A 58 7.63 10.31 1.18
N GLN A 59 8.78 9.65 1.15
CA GLN A 59 8.95 8.32 1.76
C GLN A 59 8.75 8.40 3.28
N LEU A 60 9.31 9.39 3.96
CA LEU A 60 9.15 9.57 5.41
C LEU A 60 7.69 9.86 5.79
N LEU A 61 6.99 10.72 5.02
CA LEU A 61 5.57 11.00 5.24
C LEU A 61 4.69 9.75 5.04
N GLN A 62 5.02 8.92 4.05
CA GLN A 62 4.29 7.68 3.80
C GLN A 62 4.54 6.62 4.87
N LEU A 63 5.75 6.53 5.42
CA LEU A 63 6.05 5.68 6.58
C LEU A 63 5.28 6.15 7.82
N LYS A 64 5.24 7.47 8.09
CA LYS A 64 4.43 8.03 9.19
C LYS A 64 2.94 7.77 9.00
N TRP A 65 2.43 7.88 7.77
CA TRP A 65 1.04 7.58 7.47
C TRP A 65 0.69 6.09 7.71
N LEU A 66 1.65 5.17 7.46
CA LEU A 66 1.51 3.75 7.80
C LEU A 66 1.58 3.50 9.33
N GLY A 67 1.86 4.52 10.14
CA GLY A 67 1.94 4.40 11.59
C GLY A 67 3.29 3.89 12.10
N PHE A 68 4.38 4.08 11.31
CA PHE A 68 5.74 3.78 11.77
C PHE A 68 6.33 5.00 12.48
N ASP A 69 6.92 4.74 13.61
CA ASP A 69 7.80 5.62 14.33
C ASP A 69 9.22 5.03 14.35
N TRP A 70 10.21 5.88 14.39
CA TRP A 70 11.61 5.47 14.45
C TRP A 70 12.36 6.27 15.49
N SER A 71 13.33 5.59 16.11
CA SER A 71 14.11 6.17 17.20
C SER A 71 15.25 7.07 16.72
N GLU A 72 15.73 6.85 15.49
CA GLU A 72 16.83 7.58 14.89
C GLU A 72 16.62 7.71 13.38
N GLY A 73 16.96 8.87 12.82
CA GLY A 73 16.80 9.10 11.39
C GLY A 73 17.15 10.54 10.98
N PRO A 74 17.01 10.86 9.67
CA PRO A 74 17.40 12.15 9.12
C PRO A 74 16.57 13.33 9.63
N ASP A 75 15.35 13.07 10.11
CA ASP A 75 14.39 14.06 10.60
C ASP A 75 14.32 14.15 12.14
N VAL A 76 14.67 13.07 12.83
CA VAL A 76 14.62 13.01 14.31
C VAL A 76 16.01 13.05 14.96
N GLY A 77 17.08 12.90 14.17
CA GLY A 77 18.45 12.83 14.69
C GLY A 77 18.74 11.51 15.38
N GLY A 78 19.67 11.52 16.34
CA GLY A 78 20.09 10.37 17.15
C GLY A 78 21.58 10.33 17.41
N SER A 79 22.02 9.30 18.15
CA SER A 79 23.41 9.20 18.66
C SER A 79 24.45 8.80 17.62
N TYR A 80 24.04 8.30 16.45
CA TYR A 80 24.92 7.72 15.43
C TYR A 80 24.88 8.45 14.08
N GLY A 81 24.33 9.69 14.07
CA GLY A 81 24.25 10.52 12.86
C GLY A 81 25.61 10.90 12.27
N PRO A 82 25.57 11.57 11.10
CA PRO A 82 24.43 11.88 10.25
C PRO A 82 23.74 10.64 9.68
N TYR A 83 22.45 10.76 9.29
CA TYR A 83 21.65 9.64 8.77
C TYR A 83 21.41 9.70 7.25
N ARG A 84 22.07 10.64 6.54
CA ARG A 84 22.21 10.65 5.07
C ARG A 84 23.64 10.27 4.68
N GLN A 85 23.79 9.38 3.73
CA GLN A 85 25.12 8.92 3.32
C GLN A 85 25.95 10.04 2.66
N SER A 86 25.32 10.95 1.93
CA SER A 86 25.98 12.14 1.38
C SER A 86 26.64 13.04 2.43
N GLU A 87 26.14 13.04 3.67
CA GLU A 87 26.70 13.80 4.78
C GLU A 87 27.86 13.08 5.50
N ARG A 88 28.22 11.86 5.06
CA ARG A 88 29.19 10.98 5.73
C ARG A 88 30.46 10.73 4.90
N LEU A 89 30.69 11.53 3.86
CA LEU A 89 31.83 11.30 2.92
C LEU A 89 33.20 11.25 3.61
N SER A 90 33.44 12.11 4.60
CA SER A 90 34.69 12.12 5.39
C SER A 90 34.89 10.81 6.18
N ILE A 91 33.81 10.18 6.61
CA ILE A 91 33.87 8.88 7.29
C ILE A 91 34.31 7.79 6.30
N TYR A 92 33.71 7.75 5.12
CA TYR A 92 34.10 6.77 4.10
C TYR A 92 35.54 6.97 3.62
N ASP A 93 35.98 8.21 3.44
CA ASP A 93 37.36 8.52 3.09
C ASP A 93 38.35 8.00 4.16
N LYS A 94 38.05 8.24 5.44
CA LYS A 94 38.86 7.73 6.55
C LYS A 94 39.07 6.21 6.48
N TYR A 95 37.96 5.46 6.30
CA TYR A 95 38.04 3.99 6.23
C TYR A 95 38.66 3.51 4.93
N THR A 96 38.51 4.24 3.82
CA THR A 96 39.19 3.96 2.56
C THR A 96 40.70 4.07 2.71
N ARG A 97 41.23 5.10 3.39
CA ARG A 97 42.66 5.25 3.67
C ARG A 97 43.23 4.07 4.47
N ILE A 98 42.49 3.60 5.49
CA ILE A 98 42.89 2.43 6.27
C ILE A 98 43.01 1.18 5.37
N LEU A 99 42.09 0.95 4.43
CA LEU A 99 42.14 -0.17 3.51
C LEU A 99 43.33 -0.06 2.53
N LEU A 100 43.64 1.17 2.07
CA LEU A 100 44.82 1.42 1.22
C LEU A 100 46.15 1.16 1.98
N GLU A 101 46.26 1.66 3.21
CA GLU A 101 47.42 1.44 4.08
C GLU A 101 47.63 -0.06 4.36
N LYS A 102 46.57 -0.81 4.60
CA LYS A 102 46.59 -2.28 4.78
C LYS A 102 46.80 -3.05 3.48
N LYS A 103 46.91 -2.38 2.33
CA LYS A 103 47.01 -2.98 0.99
C LYS A 103 45.84 -3.91 0.63
N LEU A 104 44.69 -3.73 1.31
CA LEU A 104 43.43 -4.42 1.04
C LEU A 104 42.59 -3.71 -0.03
N ALA A 105 43.00 -2.51 -0.43
CA ALA A 105 42.47 -1.76 -1.55
C ALA A 105 43.61 -1.11 -2.34
N TYR A 106 43.34 -0.64 -3.56
CA TYR A 106 44.27 0.03 -4.41
C TYR A 106 43.60 1.05 -5.33
N LYS A 107 44.37 2.06 -5.75
CA LYS A 107 43.91 3.09 -6.69
C LYS A 107 44.10 2.59 -8.13
N VAL A 108 43.08 2.88 -8.94
CA VAL A 108 43.13 2.71 -10.39
C VAL A 108 42.89 4.08 -11.02
N TYR A 109 43.92 4.60 -11.66
CA TYR A 109 43.91 5.93 -12.27
C TYR A 109 43.24 5.90 -13.64
N SER A 110 42.56 6.97 -13.99
CA SER A 110 41.96 7.16 -15.31
C SER A 110 43.06 7.30 -16.37
N HIS A 111 42.82 6.76 -17.56
CA HIS A 111 43.72 6.94 -18.70
C HIS A 111 43.63 8.38 -19.27
N SER A 112 42.48 9.03 -19.11
CA SER A 112 42.22 10.37 -19.64
C SER A 112 42.72 11.50 -18.72
N ASN A 113 42.71 11.29 -17.41
CA ASN A 113 43.19 12.26 -16.43
C ASN A 113 43.91 11.55 -15.28
N LYS A 114 45.21 11.75 -15.16
CA LYS A 114 46.03 11.11 -14.13
C LYS A 114 45.70 11.52 -12.68
N ASN A 115 44.90 12.55 -12.48
CA ASN A 115 44.46 12.96 -11.17
C ASN A 115 43.19 12.24 -10.74
N ASP A 116 42.44 11.68 -11.68
CA ASP A 116 41.14 11.01 -11.42
C ASP A 116 41.41 9.52 -11.19
N TYR A 117 40.91 9.00 -10.09
CA TYR A 117 41.07 7.59 -9.75
C TYR A 117 39.83 7.03 -9.06
N VAL A 118 39.63 5.74 -9.20
CA VAL A 118 38.71 4.97 -8.37
C VAL A 118 39.50 4.12 -7.38
N VAL A 119 38.87 3.77 -6.24
CA VAL A 119 39.50 2.81 -5.32
C VAL A 119 38.78 1.48 -5.44
N ARG A 120 39.56 0.40 -5.68
CA ARG A 120 39.04 -0.96 -5.74
C ARG A 120 39.46 -1.76 -4.50
N PHE A 121 38.51 -2.53 -3.96
CA PHE A 121 38.81 -3.51 -2.91
C PHE A 121 39.43 -4.75 -3.53
N ARG A 122 40.52 -5.22 -2.93
CA ARG A 122 41.23 -6.44 -3.34
C ARG A 122 40.56 -7.66 -2.72
N VAL A 123 39.91 -8.47 -3.55
CA VAL A 123 39.24 -9.67 -3.09
C VAL A 123 40.25 -10.74 -2.68
N PRO A 124 40.26 -11.22 -1.43
CA PRO A 124 41.12 -12.33 -1.01
C PRO A 124 40.78 -13.58 -1.80
N LYS A 125 41.82 -14.18 -2.44
CA LYS A 125 41.67 -15.39 -3.25
C LYS A 125 41.53 -16.65 -2.37
N ASP A 126 40.95 -17.68 -2.94
CA ASP A 126 40.87 -19.05 -2.38
C ASP A 126 40.20 -19.09 -0.97
N GLN A 127 39.21 -18.25 -0.77
CA GLN A 127 38.43 -18.20 0.47
C GLN A 127 36.92 -18.50 0.26
N GLN A 128 36.32 -19.07 1.29
CA GLN A 128 34.87 -19.26 1.38
C GLN A 128 34.27 -18.18 2.30
N TYR A 129 33.19 -17.56 1.84
CA TYR A 129 32.43 -16.59 2.59
C TYR A 129 31.05 -17.18 2.90
N SER A 130 30.93 -17.76 4.10
CA SER A 130 29.69 -18.41 4.56
C SER A 130 29.06 -17.60 5.65
N PHE A 131 27.74 -17.60 5.67
CA PHE A 131 26.91 -17.02 6.73
C PHE A 131 25.62 -17.83 6.89
N VAL A 132 25.00 -17.73 8.06
CA VAL A 132 23.68 -18.32 8.31
C VAL A 132 22.66 -17.20 8.19
N ASP A 133 21.82 -17.28 7.16
CA ASP A 133 20.68 -16.39 6.99
C ASP A 133 19.52 -16.85 7.87
N LEU A 134 18.87 -15.92 8.57
CA LEU A 134 17.81 -16.25 9.52
C LEU A 134 16.55 -16.81 8.83
N ILE A 135 16.36 -16.56 7.53
CA ILE A 135 15.23 -17.06 6.73
C ILE A 135 15.68 -18.20 5.83
N ARG A 136 16.79 -18.02 5.13
CA ARG A 136 17.25 -18.94 4.07
C ARG A 136 18.09 -20.11 4.59
N GLY A 137 18.68 -19.97 5.80
CA GLY A 137 19.63 -20.93 6.34
C GLY A 137 21.07 -20.69 5.86
N PRO A 138 21.93 -21.70 5.83
CA PRO A 138 23.34 -21.54 5.47
C PRO A 138 23.51 -21.21 3.99
N ILE A 139 24.30 -20.17 3.71
CA ILE A 139 24.66 -19.69 2.37
C ILE A 139 26.17 -19.54 2.30
N SER A 140 26.77 -19.95 1.19
CA SER A 140 28.20 -19.89 0.97
C SER A 140 28.56 -19.43 -0.45
N PHE A 141 29.61 -18.62 -0.56
CA PHE A 141 30.16 -18.12 -1.82
C PHE A 141 31.66 -18.32 -1.86
N ALA A 142 32.21 -18.76 -2.99
CA ALA A 142 33.62 -18.82 -3.21
C ALA A 142 34.17 -17.47 -3.69
N SER A 143 35.30 -17.02 -3.14
CA SER A 143 35.89 -15.72 -3.54
C SER A 143 36.38 -15.73 -5.01
N LYS A 144 36.68 -16.89 -5.60
CA LYS A 144 37.04 -17.01 -7.01
C LYS A 144 35.97 -16.49 -7.98
N ASP A 145 34.72 -16.49 -7.54
CA ASP A 145 33.57 -16.03 -8.35
C ASP A 145 33.31 -14.53 -8.18
N ILE A 146 34.15 -13.81 -7.41
CA ILE A 146 34.01 -12.39 -7.13
C ILE A 146 35.30 -11.67 -7.53
N GLU A 147 35.18 -10.73 -8.47
CA GLU A 147 36.27 -9.86 -8.88
C GLU A 147 36.48 -8.69 -7.92
N ASP A 148 37.70 -8.07 -8.00
CA ASP A 148 37.98 -6.81 -7.34
C ASP A 148 36.93 -5.75 -7.76
N TRP A 149 36.34 -5.06 -6.81
CA TRP A 149 35.20 -4.15 -7.06
C TRP A 149 35.44 -2.76 -6.49
N ILE A 150 34.83 -1.76 -7.13
CA ILE A 150 34.99 -0.35 -6.76
C ILE A 150 34.32 -0.10 -5.43
N ILE A 151 35.05 0.45 -4.44
CA ILE A 151 34.55 0.90 -3.15
C ILE A 151 34.36 2.40 -3.14
N LEU A 152 35.24 3.18 -3.82
CA LEU A 152 35.10 4.63 -3.94
C LEU A 152 35.11 5.01 -5.43
N LYS A 153 34.14 5.76 -5.84
CA LYS A 153 33.98 6.28 -7.21
C LYS A 153 34.93 7.47 -7.44
N GLU A 154 35.13 7.85 -8.69
CA GLU A 154 35.93 8.98 -9.11
C GLU A 154 35.48 10.31 -8.50
N ASN A 155 34.18 10.49 -8.34
CA ASN A 155 33.60 11.66 -7.71
C ASN A 155 33.67 11.67 -6.17
N GLY A 156 34.42 10.74 -5.55
CA GLY A 156 34.59 10.63 -4.10
C GLY A 156 33.43 9.98 -3.35
N TYR A 157 32.35 9.59 -4.01
CA TYR A 157 31.25 8.89 -3.36
C TYR A 157 31.52 7.37 -3.24
N PRO A 158 31.17 6.75 -2.10
CA PRO A 158 31.30 5.31 -1.95
C PRO A 158 30.28 4.56 -2.82
N THR A 159 30.60 3.31 -3.13
CA THR A 159 29.59 2.40 -3.70
C THR A 159 28.72 1.80 -2.60
N TYR A 160 27.53 1.32 -2.97
CA TYR A 160 26.53 0.77 -2.05
C TYR A 160 27.11 -0.25 -1.06
N ASN A 161 27.78 -1.31 -1.58
CA ASN A 161 28.29 -2.39 -0.74
C ASN A 161 29.38 -1.95 0.26
N TYR A 162 30.05 -0.84 0.02
CA TYR A 162 31.02 -0.28 0.92
C TYR A 162 30.39 0.64 1.96
N ALA A 163 29.57 1.59 1.53
CA ALA A 163 28.92 2.55 2.42
C ALA A 163 28.04 1.86 3.48
N VAL A 164 27.20 0.91 3.04
CA VAL A 164 26.26 0.21 3.92
C VAL A 164 26.95 -0.52 5.08
N VAL A 165 28.15 -1.12 4.83
CA VAL A 165 28.90 -1.84 5.87
C VAL A 165 29.46 -0.90 6.93
N ILE A 166 30.05 0.22 6.48
CA ILE A 166 30.61 1.22 7.41
C ILE A 166 29.49 1.79 8.28
N ASP A 167 28.36 2.12 7.66
CA ASP A 167 27.23 2.69 8.37
C ASP A 167 26.57 1.70 9.31
N ASP A 168 26.32 0.49 8.88
CA ASP A 168 25.72 -0.56 9.73
C ASP A 168 26.62 -0.85 10.94
N TYR A 169 27.95 -0.87 10.77
CA TYR A 169 28.88 -1.03 11.88
C TYR A 169 28.87 0.16 12.84
N LEU A 170 28.99 1.39 12.31
CA LEU A 170 29.07 2.60 13.13
C LEU A 170 27.74 2.92 13.82
N MET A 171 26.62 2.61 13.19
CA MET A 171 25.26 2.73 13.75
C MET A 171 24.87 1.54 14.63
N LYS A 172 25.80 0.60 14.86
CA LYS A 172 25.57 -0.59 15.72
C LYS A 172 24.39 -1.45 15.26
N ILE A 173 24.18 -1.58 13.97
CA ILE A 173 23.12 -2.45 13.42
C ILE A 173 23.44 -3.89 13.74
N SER A 174 22.54 -4.58 14.41
CA SER A 174 22.69 -5.97 14.84
C SER A 174 22.06 -6.98 13.88
N HIS A 175 20.98 -6.55 13.20
CA HIS A 175 20.24 -7.39 12.26
C HIS A 175 19.90 -6.61 10.98
N ILE A 176 20.08 -7.26 9.84
CA ILE A 176 19.88 -6.71 8.49
C ILE A 176 18.74 -7.50 7.83
N LEU A 177 17.51 -6.98 7.93
CA LEU A 177 16.35 -7.52 7.22
C LEU A 177 16.19 -6.75 5.91
N ARG A 178 16.21 -7.46 4.76
CA ARG A 178 16.13 -6.85 3.42
C ARG A 178 15.61 -7.84 2.37
N GLY A 179 15.40 -7.40 1.14
CA GLY A 179 15.00 -8.28 0.04
C GLY A 179 16.12 -9.24 -0.39
N GLU A 180 15.75 -10.42 -0.87
CA GLU A 180 16.70 -11.48 -1.32
C GLU A 180 17.56 -11.08 -2.53
N GLU A 181 17.17 -10.03 -3.26
CA GLU A 181 17.99 -9.46 -4.34
C GLU A 181 19.37 -8.99 -3.87
N HIS A 182 19.54 -8.84 -2.55
CA HIS A 182 20.80 -8.45 -1.92
C HIS A 182 21.65 -9.65 -1.46
N ILE A 183 21.23 -10.90 -1.65
CA ILE A 183 22.01 -12.07 -1.24
C ILE A 183 23.39 -12.08 -1.90
N THR A 184 23.48 -11.76 -3.19
CA THR A 184 24.74 -11.70 -3.93
C THR A 184 25.65 -10.53 -3.53
N ASN A 185 25.12 -9.52 -2.85
CA ASN A 185 25.88 -8.42 -2.26
C ASN A 185 26.52 -8.81 -0.92
N THR A 186 25.91 -9.74 -0.20
CA THR A 186 26.31 -10.11 1.17
C THR A 186 27.76 -10.57 1.28
N PRO A 187 28.33 -11.40 0.37
CA PRO A 187 29.74 -11.79 0.46
C PRO A 187 30.70 -10.60 0.35
N LYS A 188 30.43 -9.62 -0.54
CA LYS A 188 31.21 -8.38 -0.64
C LYS A 188 31.19 -7.59 0.67
N GLN A 189 30.02 -7.52 1.31
CA GLN A 189 29.88 -6.84 2.59
C GLN A 189 30.61 -7.58 3.72
N ILE A 190 30.52 -8.91 3.77
CA ILE A 190 31.27 -9.74 4.73
C ILE A 190 32.79 -9.57 4.57
N MET A 191 33.28 -9.41 3.34
CA MET A 191 34.69 -9.13 3.11
C MET A 191 35.16 -7.84 3.77
N ILE A 192 34.34 -6.77 3.70
CA ILE A 192 34.66 -5.50 4.36
C ILE A 192 34.60 -5.63 5.90
N TYR A 193 33.59 -6.31 6.46
CA TYR A 193 33.55 -6.60 7.90
C TYR A 193 34.83 -7.33 8.35
N LYS A 194 35.28 -8.36 7.61
CA LYS A 194 36.50 -9.12 7.90
C LYS A 194 37.76 -8.27 7.76
N ALA A 195 37.86 -7.41 6.73
CA ALA A 195 39.00 -6.53 6.49
C ALA A 195 39.29 -5.57 7.67
N PHE A 196 38.20 -5.15 8.35
CA PHE A 196 38.27 -4.31 9.54
C PHE A 196 38.26 -5.11 10.86
N ASN A 197 38.11 -6.43 10.80
CA ASN A 197 37.94 -7.29 11.98
C ASN A 197 36.73 -6.88 12.80
N TRP A 198 35.63 -6.51 12.12
CA TRP A 198 34.38 -6.10 12.74
C TRP A 198 33.42 -7.28 12.94
N LYS A 199 32.57 -7.18 13.95
CA LYS A 199 31.47 -8.14 14.15
C LYS A 199 30.50 -8.06 12.98
N ILE A 200 30.20 -9.20 12.37
CA ILE A 200 29.22 -9.33 11.29
C ILE A 200 27.83 -9.35 11.89
N PRO A 201 26.88 -8.54 11.39
CA PRO A 201 25.47 -8.58 11.83
C PRO A 201 24.76 -9.85 11.35
N ASN A 202 23.60 -10.15 11.92
CA ASN A 202 22.75 -11.22 11.43
C ASN A 202 22.00 -10.77 10.17
N PHE A 203 21.94 -11.63 9.16
CA PHE A 203 21.24 -11.36 7.91
C PHE A 203 19.89 -12.11 7.85
N ALA A 204 18.89 -11.49 7.28
CA ALA A 204 17.59 -12.07 6.98
C ALA A 204 17.11 -11.58 5.60
N HIS A 205 17.12 -12.47 4.60
CA HIS A 205 16.74 -12.14 3.23
C HIS A 205 15.32 -12.62 2.93
N MET A 206 14.39 -11.66 2.86
CA MET A 206 12.98 -11.90 2.56
C MET A 206 12.78 -12.18 1.07
N SER A 207 11.83 -13.06 0.74
CA SER A 207 11.51 -13.44 -0.63
C SER A 207 11.02 -12.25 -1.48
N LEU A 208 11.17 -12.36 -2.80
CA LEU A 208 10.66 -11.37 -3.76
C LEU A 208 9.12 -11.28 -3.72
N ILE A 209 8.62 -10.12 -4.14
CA ILE A 209 7.20 -9.93 -4.43
C ILE A 209 7.03 -9.99 -5.95
N LEU A 210 6.13 -10.85 -6.39
CA LEU A 210 5.74 -11.04 -7.78
C LEU A 210 4.35 -10.46 -8.01
N ASP A 211 4.05 -10.05 -9.23
CA ASP A 211 2.70 -9.74 -9.68
C ASP A 211 1.87 -11.03 -9.88
N GLN A 212 0.60 -10.89 -10.26
CA GLN A 212 -0.29 -12.02 -10.54
C GLN A 212 0.20 -12.89 -11.71
N ASN A 213 1.03 -12.34 -12.61
CA ASN A 213 1.63 -13.06 -13.73
C ASN A 213 2.97 -13.71 -13.35
N LYS A 214 3.30 -13.77 -12.06
CA LYS A 214 4.56 -14.30 -11.52
C LYS A 214 5.82 -13.58 -12.02
N LYS A 215 5.70 -12.34 -12.47
CA LYS A 215 6.82 -11.48 -12.82
C LYS A 215 7.19 -10.60 -11.63
N LYS A 216 8.47 -10.25 -11.51
CA LYS A 216 8.94 -9.33 -10.46
C LYS A 216 8.20 -7.99 -10.61
N MET A 217 7.56 -7.53 -9.54
CA MET A 217 6.97 -6.19 -9.50
C MET A 217 8.07 -5.16 -9.71
N SER A 218 8.05 -4.47 -10.84
CA SER A 218 9.04 -3.44 -11.18
C SER A 218 8.38 -2.16 -11.64
N LYS A 219 9.01 -1.04 -11.33
CA LYS A 219 8.54 0.33 -11.66
C LYS A 219 8.24 0.57 -13.14
N ARG A 220 8.62 -0.33 -14.05
CA ARG A 220 8.54 -0.12 -15.51
C ARG A 220 7.49 -0.95 -16.24
N ASN A 221 6.91 -1.97 -15.64
CA ASN A 221 6.18 -3.01 -16.40
C ASN A 221 4.67 -3.10 -16.15
N CYS A 222 4.07 -2.21 -15.37
CA CYS A 222 2.65 -2.33 -15.02
C CYS A 222 2.01 -0.94 -14.92
N GLU A 223 1.48 -0.43 -16.04
CA GLU A 223 0.66 0.80 -16.03
C GLU A 223 -0.63 0.61 -15.21
N ASP A 224 -1.13 -0.63 -15.11
CA ASP A 224 -2.39 -0.97 -14.43
C ASP A 224 -2.25 -1.41 -12.97
N VAL A 225 -1.03 -1.57 -12.43
CA VAL A 225 -0.83 -2.04 -11.05
C VAL A 225 -0.38 -0.91 -10.14
N ILE A 226 -1.19 -0.63 -9.14
CA ILE A 226 -0.85 0.31 -8.06
C ILE A 226 0.36 -0.23 -7.30
N GLN A 227 1.46 0.53 -7.30
CA GLN A 227 2.74 0.10 -6.73
C GLN A 227 3.22 0.93 -5.54
N PHE A 228 2.73 2.17 -5.42
CA PHE A 228 3.17 3.13 -4.41
C PHE A 228 2.13 3.33 -3.31
N ILE A 229 2.58 3.46 -2.08
CA ILE A 229 1.73 3.68 -0.90
C ILE A 229 0.86 4.93 -1.06
N GLU A 230 1.37 5.97 -1.70
CA GLU A 230 0.60 7.19 -1.97
C GLU A 230 -0.65 6.94 -2.81
N GLN A 231 -0.57 6.05 -3.79
CA GLN A 231 -1.71 5.70 -4.64
C GLN A 231 -2.83 5.04 -3.82
N TYR A 232 -2.48 4.11 -2.92
CA TYR A 232 -3.45 3.49 -2.01
C TYR A 232 -4.07 4.51 -1.06
N ARG A 233 -3.24 5.40 -0.49
CA ARG A 233 -3.71 6.48 0.37
C ARG A 233 -4.70 7.39 -0.37
N ASN A 234 -4.40 7.75 -1.61
CA ASN A 234 -5.25 8.62 -2.45
C ASN A 234 -6.58 7.96 -2.83
N LEU A 235 -6.62 6.64 -2.94
CA LEU A 235 -7.85 5.88 -3.11
C LEU A 235 -8.64 5.69 -1.79
N GLY A 236 -8.04 6.01 -0.65
CA GLY A 236 -8.68 5.87 0.65
C GLY A 236 -8.62 4.47 1.25
N TYR A 237 -7.54 3.72 0.97
CA TYR A 237 -7.22 2.55 1.77
C TYR A 237 -6.79 2.97 3.17
N LEU A 238 -7.10 2.13 4.15
CA LEU A 238 -6.69 2.35 5.53
C LEU A 238 -5.27 1.83 5.76
N PRO A 239 -4.41 2.58 6.47
CA PRO A 239 -3.04 2.14 6.74
C PRO A 239 -2.99 0.80 7.48
N GLU A 240 -3.90 0.56 8.42
CA GLU A 240 -4.01 -0.68 9.17
C GLU A 240 -4.31 -1.89 8.25
N ALA A 241 -5.14 -1.69 7.23
CA ALA A 241 -5.45 -2.73 6.26
C ALA A 241 -4.24 -3.06 5.38
N ILE A 242 -3.48 -2.04 4.98
CA ILE A 242 -2.22 -2.23 4.23
C ILE A 242 -1.21 -2.99 5.08
N LEU A 243 -1.03 -2.65 6.35
CA LEU A 243 -0.11 -3.35 7.26
C LEU A 243 -0.53 -4.81 7.46
N ASN A 244 -1.82 -5.07 7.66
CA ASN A 244 -2.34 -6.43 7.76
C ASN A 244 -2.07 -7.23 6.46
N PHE A 245 -2.27 -6.63 5.30
CA PHE A 245 -1.95 -7.26 4.02
C PHE A 245 -0.45 -7.55 3.88
N LEU A 246 0.42 -6.56 4.18
CA LEU A 246 1.88 -6.71 4.14
C LEU A 246 2.38 -7.82 5.06
N PHE A 247 1.71 -8.02 6.21
CA PHE A 247 2.04 -9.09 7.14
C PHE A 247 1.88 -10.49 6.52
N PHE A 248 0.87 -10.69 5.68
CA PHE A 248 0.68 -11.94 4.95
C PHE A 248 1.53 -12.05 3.67
N LEU A 249 2.23 -10.99 3.29
CA LEU A 249 2.99 -10.97 2.04
C LEU A 249 4.39 -11.58 2.24
N GLY A 250 4.49 -12.89 2.09
CA GLY A 250 5.72 -13.67 2.30
C GLY A 250 5.96 -14.05 3.76
N PHE A 251 4.92 -14.03 4.58
CA PHE A 251 4.92 -14.48 5.96
C PHE A 251 3.65 -15.31 6.23
N SER A 252 3.79 -16.43 6.93
CA SER A 252 2.69 -17.35 7.22
C SER A 252 2.47 -17.46 8.73
N PRO A 253 1.72 -16.55 9.35
CA PRO A 253 1.48 -16.58 10.79
C PRO A 253 0.69 -17.81 11.20
N ASN A 254 0.83 -18.22 12.46
CA ASN A 254 0.09 -19.37 13.02
C ASN A 254 -1.32 -18.92 13.43
N THR A 255 -2.17 -18.63 12.45
CA THR A 255 -3.55 -18.21 12.68
C THR A 255 -4.43 -18.52 11.47
N ASN A 256 -5.71 -18.76 11.71
CA ASN A 256 -6.74 -18.85 10.67
C ASN A 256 -7.45 -17.49 10.43
N GLN A 257 -7.11 -16.47 11.22
CA GLN A 257 -7.70 -15.14 11.07
C GLN A 257 -7.00 -14.39 9.95
N THR A 258 -7.78 -13.77 9.07
CA THR A 258 -7.27 -12.91 7.99
C THR A 258 -7.19 -11.45 8.42
N ILE A 259 -8.07 -11.01 9.33
CA ILE A 259 -8.16 -9.63 9.79
C ILE A 259 -7.55 -9.53 11.19
N LEU A 260 -6.36 -8.93 11.27
CA LEU A 260 -5.53 -8.85 12.46
C LEU A 260 -5.36 -7.39 12.90
N ASN A 261 -5.56 -7.09 14.16
CA ASN A 261 -5.16 -5.79 14.71
C ASN A 261 -3.63 -5.73 14.95
N LYS A 262 -3.12 -4.54 15.27
CA LYS A 262 -1.68 -4.31 15.49
C LYS A 262 -1.10 -5.22 16.59
N GLU A 263 -1.82 -5.42 17.68
CA GLU A 263 -1.40 -6.26 18.80
C GLU A 263 -1.29 -7.74 18.38
N ASN A 264 -2.29 -8.24 17.63
CA ASN A 264 -2.26 -9.61 17.10
C ASN A 264 -1.09 -9.82 16.13
N ILE A 265 -0.79 -8.84 15.29
CA ILE A 265 0.35 -8.88 14.37
C ILE A 265 1.66 -9.01 15.16
N ILE A 266 1.84 -8.20 16.22
CA ILE A 266 3.03 -8.25 17.09
C ILE A 266 3.16 -9.62 17.77
N ASN A 267 2.08 -10.15 18.34
CA ASN A 267 2.07 -11.41 19.05
C ASN A 267 2.28 -12.65 18.15
N LEU A 268 1.88 -12.54 16.87
CA LEU A 268 2.02 -13.62 15.88
C LEU A 268 3.36 -13.60 15.15
N PHE A 269 4.20 -12.59 15.41
CA PHE A 269 5.47 -12.48 14.71
C PHE A 269 6.49 -13.52 15.19
N ASP A 270 6.96 -14.36 14.28
CA ASP A 270 8.03 -15.34 14.48
C ASP A 270 8.91 -15.41 13.22
N MET A 271 10.23 -15.18 13.38
CA MET A 271 11.20 -15.23 12.28
C MET A 271 11.17 -16.53 11.48
N LYS A 272 10.79 -17.63 12.10
CA LYS A 272 10.69 -18.97 11.46
C LYS A 272 9.51 -19.07 10.49
N ARG A 273 8.60 -18.10 10.50
CA ARG A 273 7.38 -18.09 9.69
C ARG A 273 7.53 -17.35 8.36
N PHE A 274 8.70 -16.78 8.07
CA PHE A 274 8.96 -16.24 6.74
C PHE A 274 8.98 -17.33 5.68
N SER A 275 8.27 -17.06 4.56
CA SER A 275 8.33 -17.93 3.38
C SER A 275 9.65 -17.75 2.64
N LYS A 276 10.22 -18.87 2.20
CA LYS A 276 11.37 -18.86 1.28
C LYS A 276 10.93 -18.65 -0.16
N ASP A 277 9.69 -19.01 -0.50
CA ASP A 277 9.13 -18.82 -1.83
C ASP A 277 8.68 -17.39 -2.07
N PRO A 278 8.76 -16.91 -3.32
CA PRO A 278 8.27 -15.59 -3.68
C PRO A 278 6.79 -15.40 -3.32
N ALA A 279 6.45 -14.21 -2.83
CA ALA A 279 5.09 -13.85 -2.50
C ALA A 279 4.38 -13.24 -3.72
N VAL A 280 3.14 -13.64 -3.98
CA VAL A 280 2.33 -13.04 -5.04
C VAL A 280 1.49 -11.90 -4.44
N PHE A 281 1.56 -10.73 -5.07
CA PHE A 281 0.73 -9.59 -4.73
C PHE A 281 -0.68 -9.79 -5.28
N ASP A 282 -1.66 -9.93 -4.40
CA ASP A 282 -3.06 -10.12 -4.73
C ASP A 282 -3.88 -8.89 -4.30
N ILE A 283 -4.28 -8.06 -5.26
CA ILE A 283 -5.10 -6.87 -5.02
C ILE A 283 -6.49 -7.24 -4.50
N SER A 284 -7.06 -8.37 -4.91
CA SER A 284 -8.38 -8.81 -4.46
C SER A 284 -8.36 -9.12 -2.96
N LYS A 285 -7.26 -9.71 -2.49
CA LYS A 285 -7.03 -9.95 -1.06
C LYS A 285 -6.87 -8.65 -0.28
N LEU A 286 -6.13 -7.67 -0.82
CA LEU A 286 -6.00 -6.36 -0.19
C LEU A 286 -7.36 -5.64 -0.12
N ASN A 287 -8.13 -5.66 -1.20
CA ASN A 287 -9.47 -5.09 -1.27
C ASN A 287 -10.38 -5.72 -0.20
N PHE A 288 -10.40 -7.05 -0.11
CA PHE A 288 -11.15 -7.76 0.91
C PHE A 288 -10.75 -7.33 2.32
N ILE A 289 -9.45 -7.29 2.61
CA ILE A 289 -8.95 -6.88 3.93
C ILE A 289 -9.39 -5.43 4.21
N ASN A 290 -9.21 -4.51 3.28
CA ASN A 290 -9.57 -3.11 3.50
C ASN A 290 -11.07 -2.92 3.74
N ARG A 291 -11.92 -3.63 2.97
CA ARG A 291 -13.37 -3.63 3.17
C ARG A 291 -13.75 -4.07 4.59
N GLU A 292 -13.12 -5.13 5.11
CA GLU A 292 -13.39 -5.63 6.45
C GLU A 292 -12.93 -4.64 7.55
N TYR A 293 -11.87 -3.86 7.29
CA TYR A 293 -11.49 -2.75 8.18
C TYR A 293 -12.46 -1.57 8.09
N LEU A 294 -12.92 -1.20 6.89
CA LEU A 294 -13.92 -0.14 6.70
C LEU A 294 -15.23 -0.45 7.42
N LYS A 295 -15.68 -1.71 7.40
CA LYS A 295 -16.88 -2.15 8.14
C LYS A 295 -16.75 -2.06 9.66
N LYS A 296 -15.52 -2.08 10.20
CA LYS A 296 -15.28 -1.95 11.65
C LYS A 296 -15.29 -0.51 12.13
N LEU A 297 -15.18 0.47 11.22
CA LEU A 297 -15.30 1.87 11.57
C LEU A 297 -16.73 2.19 11.98
N SER A 298 -16.89 3.05 12.97
CA SER A 298 -18.19 3.66 13.24
C SER A 298 -18.65 4.50 12.04
N LEU A 299 -19.94 4.69 11.90
CA LEU A 299 -20.50 5.53 10.84
C LEU A 299 -19.88 6.94 10.84
N GLU A 300 -19.70 7.52 12.03
CA GLU A 300 -19.13 8.85 12.20
C GLU A 300 -17.66 8.93 11.74
N GLU A 301 -16.84 7.93 12.09
CA GLU A 301 -15.45 7.84 11.62
C GLU A 301 -15.35 7.71 10.10
N LEU A 302 -16.21 6.89 9.50
CA LEU A 302 -16.23 6.72 8.05
C LEU A 302 -16.73 7.99 7.35
N VAL A 303 -17.78 8.63 7.88
CA VAL A 303 -18.31 9.92 7.37
C VAL A 303 -17.24 11.00 7.41
N ALA A 304 -16.47 11.09 8.51
CA ALA A 304 -15.37 12.07 8.62
C ALA A 304 -14.31 11.87 7.54
N LYS A 305 -13.94 10.61 7.26
CA LYS A 305 -13.00 10.27 6.19
C LYS A 305 -13.58 10.59 4.80
N VAL A 306 -14.81 10.20 4.54
CA VAL A 306 -15.52 10.44 3.25
C VAL A 306 -15.64 11.91 2.94
N LYS A 307 -15.92 12.77 3.94
CA LYS A 307 -15.99 14.24 3.77
C LYS A 307 -14.72 14.82 3.16
N ILE A 308 -13.53 14.29 3.53
CA ILE A 308 -12.27 14.74 2.98
C ILE A 308 -12.24 14.49 1.47
N PHE A 309 -12.71 13.32 1.04
CA PHE A 309 -12.78 12.97 -0.39
C PHE A 309 -13.81 13.81 -1.12
N PHE A 310 -15.02 14.00 -0.56
CA PHE A 310 -16.04 14.88 -1.17
C PHE A 310 -15.48 16.28 -1.41
N LYS A 311 -14.76 16.86 -0.43
CA LYS A 311 -14.10 18.16 -0.58
C LYS A 311 -13.03 18.15 -1.68
N GLN A 312 -12.20 17.10 -1.77
CA GLN A 312 -11.19 16.98 -2.83
C GLN A 312 -11.80 16.92 -4.23
N PHE A 313 -12.95 16.27 -4.36
CA PHE A 313 -13.70 16.17 -5.62
C PHE A 313 -14.68 17.33 -5.86
N GLN A 314 -14.63 18.38 -5.02
CA GLN A 314 -15.49 19.57 -5.10
C GLN A 314 -16.99 19.23 -5.08
N ILE A 315 -17.37 18.22 -4.30
CA ILE A 315 -18.75 17.83 -4.07
C ILE A 315 -19.18 18.39 -2.72
N ASP A 316 -20.13 19.30 -2.72
CA ASP A 316 -20.68 19.91 -1.52
C ASP A 316 -22.02 19.26 -1.17
N LEU A 317 -22.07 18.60 -0.02
CA LEU A 317 -23.26 17.94 0.51
C LEU A 317 -23.34 18.18 2.03
N GLU A 318 -24.55 18.38 2.52
CA GLU A 318 -24.83 18.48 3.94
C GLU A 318 -24.43 17.21 4.70
N HIS A 319 -24.07 17.38 5.97
CA HIS A 319 -23.60 16.29 6.83
C HIS A 319 -24.56 15.09 6.86
N ASP A 320 -25.85 15.36 7.06
CA ASP A 320 -26.88 14.32 7.18
C ASP A 320 -27.03 13.53 5.88
N ARG A 321 -26.91 14.23 4.74
CA ARG A 321 -26.95 13.59 3.44
C ARG A 321 -25.73 12.70 3.19
N ILE A 322 -24.52 13.14 3.58
CA ILE A 322 -23.32 12.32 3.53
C ILE A 322 -23.46 11.10 4.44
N SER A 323 -23.96 11.28 5.67
CA SER A 323 -24.14 10.20 6.62
C SER A 323 -25.06 9.10 6.08
N LYS A 324 -26.21 9.48 5.52
CA LYS A 324 -27.15 8.54 4.88
C LYS A 324 -26.55 7.86 3.67
N LEU A 325 -25.80 8.59 2.85
CA LEU A 325 -25.10 8.04 1.69
C LEU A 325 -24.07 7.00 2.09
N VAL A 326 -23.25 7.30 3.10
CA VAL A 326 -22.24 6.38 3.65
C VAL A 326 -22.91 5.13 4.20
N SER A 327 -23.96 5.29 5.02
CA SER A 327 -24.74 4.16 5.55
C SER A 327 -25.32 3.27 4.45
N LEU A 328 -25.76 3.87 3.34
CA LEU A 328 -26.34 3.14 2.20
C LEU A 328 -25.29 2.39 1.38
N LEU A 329 -24.06 2.91 1.30
CA LEU A 329 -23.04 2.42 0.35
C LEU A 329 -21.83 1.72 1.02
N GLN A 330 -21.62 1.84 2.34
CA GLN A 330 -20.43 1.32 3.03
C GLN A 330 -20.16 -0.17 2.78
N ASP A 331 -21.19 -0.98 2.66
CA ASP A 331 -21.05 -2.42 2.40
C ASP A 331 -20.66 -2.75 0.96
N ARG A 332 -20.64 -1.76 0.07
CA ARG A 332 -20.41 -1.93 -1.37
C ARG A 332 -19.03 -1.50 -1.81
N ILE A 333 -18.24 -0.92 -0.92
CA ILE A 333 -16.93 -0.33 -1.24
C ILE A 333 -15.80 -1.20 -0.72
N TYR A 334 -14.71 -1.19 -1.47
CA TYR A 334 -13.41 -1.75 -1.08
C TYR A 334 -12.47 -0.66 -0.55
N TYR A 335 -12.61 0.59 -1.01
CA TYR A 335 -11.87 1.77 -0.56
C TYR A 335 -12.74 3.03 -0.66
N ILE A 336 -12.38 4.08 0.06
CA ILE A 336 -13.27 5.24 0.29
C ILE A 336 -13.64 5.97 -1.00
N GLN A 337 -12.73 6.09 -1.98
CA GLN A 337 -13.02 6.80 -3.23
C GLN A 337 -14.21 6.19 -3.98
N GLU A 338 -14.45 4.90 -3.88
CA GLU A 338 -15.60 4.26 -4.54
C GLU A 338 -16.94 4.84 -4.13
N ILE A 339 -17.05 5.45 -2.92
CA ILE A 339 -18.27 6.17 -2.54
C ILE A 339 -18.54 7.35 -3.49
N ILE A 340 -17.49 8.04 -3.94
CA ILE A 340 -17.62 9.15 -4.90
C ILE A 340 -18.14 8.64 -6.24
N ASP A 341 -17.57 7.53 -6.70
CA ASP A 341 -17.95 6.92 -7.99
C ASP A 341 -19.39 6.39 -7.94
N LEU A 342 -19.75 5.72 -6.84
CA LEU A 342 -21.12 5.26 -6.60
C LEU A 342 -22.10 6.43 -6.45
N TYR A 343 -21.72 7.51 -5.76
CA TYR A 343 -22.53 8.73 -5.66
C TYR A 343 -22.79 9.31 -7.05
N ARG A 344 -21.75 9.49 -7.86
CA ARG A 344 -21.88 10.00 -9.23
C ARG A 344 -22.78 9.08 -10.06
N PHE A 345 -22.54 7.78 -9.99
CA PHE A 345 -23.31 6.79 -10.74
C PHE A 345 -24.79 6.81 -10.34
N PHE A 346 -25.12 6.69 -9.06
CA PHE A 346 -26.50 6.55 -8.62
C PHE A 346 -27.27 7.89 -8.57
N PHE A 347 -26.61 8.98 -8.22
CA PHE A 347 -27.31 10.24 -7.87
C PHE A 347 -27.09 11.38 -8.86
N VAL A 348 -26.01 11.38 -9.65
CA VAL A 348 -25.70 12.46 -10.59
C VAL A 348 -25.97 12.04 -12.03
N THR A 349 -25.51 10.87 -12.44
CA THR A 349 -25.64 10.38 -13.83
C THR A 349 -27.11 10.25 -14.24
N GLU A 350 -27.45 10.71 -15.42
CA GLU A 350 -28.75 10.41 -16.05
C GLU A 350 -28.68 9.07 -16.76
N HIS A 351 -29.47 8.11 -16.29
CA HIS A 351 -29.55 6.79 -16.90
C HIS A 351 -30.54 6.76 -18.05
N LEU A 352 -30.14 6.07 -19.11
CA LEU A 352 -31.03 5.80 -20.26
C LEU A 352 -31.90 4.58 -19.96
N VAL A 353 -33.10 4.59 -20.54
CA VAL A 353 -34.01 3.44 -20.49
C VAL A 353 -33.58 2.45 -21.57
N THR A 354 -32.97 1.34 -21.13
CA THR A 354 -32.50 0.30 -22.05
C THR A 354 -33.61 -0.62 -22.55
N TYR A 355 -33.33 -1.41 -23.58
CA TYR A 355 -34.27 -2.39 -24.09
C TYR A 355 -34.66 -3.44 -23.04
N GLU A 356 -33.70 -3.93 -22.24
CA GLU A 356 -33.92 -4.92 -21.19
C GLU A 356 -34.87 -4.41 -20.10
N LEU A 357 -34.78 -3.12 -19.74
CA LEU A 357 -35.68 -2.51 -18.78
C LEU A 357 -37.13 -2.41 -19.32
N LYS A 358 -37.28 -2.02 -20.59
CA LYS A 358 -38.59 -2.00 -21.28
C LYS A 358 -39.19 -3.40 -21.39
N PHE A 359 -38.39 -4.36 -21.81
CA PHE A 359 -38.82 -5.75 -21.94
C PHE A 359 -39.34 -6.29 -20.60
N PHE A 360 -38.58 -6.11 -19.51
CA PHE A 360 -39.01 -6.52 -18.17
C PHE A 360 -40.35 -5.88 -17.75
N LEU A 361 -40.49 -4.58 -17.99
CA LEU A 361 -41.73 -3.86 -17.65
C LEU A 361 -42.92 -4.32 -18.49
N THR A 362 -42.71 -4.68 -19.75
CA THR A 362 -43.77 -5.23 -20.63
C THR A 362 -44.17 -6.64 -20.20
N GLU A 363 -43.19 -7.52 -19.97
CA GLU A 363 -43.42 -8.92 -19.57
C GLU A 363 -44.24 -9.01 -18.25
N HIS A 364 -43.96 -8.15 -17.31
CA HIS A 364 -44.60 -8.16 -15.99
C HIS A 364 -45.68 -7.09 -15.82
N LYS A 365 -46.14 -6.46 -16.90
CA LYS A 365 -47.09 -5.35 -16.89
C LYS A 365 -46.75 -4.21 -15.91
N GLY A 366 -45.43 -4.03 -15.67
CA GLY A 366 -44.95 -3.04 -14.71
C GLY A 366 -45.24 -1.59 -15.11
N TYR A 367 -45.46 -1.33 -16.41
CA TYR A 367 -45.83 -0.02 -16.92
C TYR A 367 -47.22 0.49 -16.34
N GLU A 368 -48.10 -0.44 -15.97
CA GLU A 368 -49.39 -0.10 -15.33
C GLU A 368 -49.21 0.62 -13.98
N LEU A 369 -48.06 0.46 -13.33
CA LEU A 369 -47.77 1.17 -12.07
C LEU A 369 -47.31 2.62 -12.28
N ILE A 370 -47.00 3.07 -13.48
CA ILE A 370 -46.47 4.42 -13.75
C ILE A 370 -47.46 5.51 -13.26
N PRO A 371 -48.74 5.54 -13.71
CA PRO A 371 -49.66 6.57 -13.29
C PRO A 371 -49.93 6.52 -11.78
N ILE A 372 -50.01 5.33 -11.21
CA ILE A 372 -50.33 5.12 -9.79
C ILE A 372 -49.20 5.61 -8.90
N LEU A 373 -47.95 5.22 -9.20
CA LEU A 373 -46.79 5.71 -8.46
C LEU A 373 -46.62 7.21 -8.60
N SER A 374 -46.85 7.76 -9.79
CA SER A 374 -46.80 9.20 -10.03
C SER A 374 -47.80 9.95 -9.14
N GLU A 375 -49.04 9.51 -9.12
CA GLU A 375 -50.11 10.14 -8.28
C GLU A 375 -49.79 10.00 -6.79
N MET A 376 -49.41 8.80 -6.33
CA MET A 376 -49.06 8.54 -4.93
C MET A 376 -47.89 9.39 -4.47
N PHE A 377 -46.82 9.44 -5.27
CA PHE A 377 -45.63 10.24 -4.90
C PHE A 377 -45.88 11.74 -4.97
N HIS A 378 -46.76 12.25 -5.86
CA HIS A 378 -47.18 13.64 -5.85
C HIS A 378 -47.91 14.03 -4.56
N LYS A 379 -48.77 13.16 -4.03
CA LYS A 379 -49.53 13.37 -2.82
C LYS A 379 -48.74 13.24 -1.52
N LEU A 380 -47.52 12.68 -1.56
CA LEU A 380 -46.69 12.52 -0.39
C LEU A 380 -46.12 13.86 0.08
N ASP A 381 -46.44 14.27 1.31
CA ASP A 381 -45.82 15.43 1.96
C ASP A 381 -44.39 15.09 2.44
N ILE A 382 -44.18 13.87 2.93
CA ILE A 382 -42.89 13.38 3.48
C ILE A 382 -42.37 12.25 2.61
N PHE A 383 -41.27 12.50 1.87
CA PHE A 383 -40.64 11.53 0.96
C PHE A 383 -39.48 10.83 1.67
N LYS A 384 -39.83 9.94 2.62
CA LYS A 384 -38.89 9.19 3.45
C LYS A 384 -38.99 7.68 3.21
N SER A 385 -37.92 6.96 3.52
CA SER A 385 -37.79 5.51 3.31
C SER A 385 -38.95 4.71 3.90
N PHE A 386 -39.40 5.07 5.10
CA PHE A 386 -40.48 4.38 5.80
C PHE A 386 -41.82 4.56 5.06
N GLU A 387 -42.20 5.78 4.72
CA GLU A 387 -43.45 6.12 4.01
C GLU A 387 -43.48 5.48 2.62
N LEU A 388 -42.36 5.56 1.89
CA LEU A 388 -42.20 4.93 0.58
C LEU A 388 -42.40 3.42 0.65
N LYS A 389 -41.82 2.77 1.68
CA LYS A 389 -42.00 1.33 1.89
C LYS A 389 -43.44 0.94 2.14
N GLN A 390 -44.14 1.69 2.99
CA GLN A 390 -45.56 1.42 3.31
C GLN A 390 -46.43 1.51 2.06
N ILE A 391 -46.28 2.57 1.28
CA ILE A 391 -47.06 2.78 0.05
C ILE A 391 -46.82 1.63 -0.94
N ILE A 392 -45.54 1.27 -1.17
CA ILE A 392 -45.21 0.24 -2.17
C ILE A 392 -45.65 -1.15 -1.72
N LEU A 393 -45.64 -1.44 -0.40
CA LEU A 393 -46.16 -2.71 0.11
C LEU A 393 -47.68 -2.84 -0.04
N ASN A 394 -48.45 -1.75 0.04
CA ASN A 394 -49.87 -1.77 -0.19
C ASN A 394 -50.22 -2.13 -1.65
N LEU A 395 -49.43 -1.66 -2.62
CA LEU A 395 -49.59 -2.03 -4.05
C LEU A 395 -49.54 -3.53 -4.32
N LYS A 396 -48.84 -4.30 -3.47
CA LYS A 396 -48.80 -5.77 -3.62
C LYS A 396 -50.19 -6.39 -3.55
N GLN A 397 -51.06 -5.91 -2.68
CA GLN A 397 -52.40 -6.45 -2.53
C GLN A 397 -53.30 -6.07 -3.71
N ASP A 398 -53.15 -4.84 -4.21
CA ASP A 398 -53.97 -4.31 -5.28
C ASP A 398 -53.67 -4.95 -6.64
N PHE A 399 -52.38 -5.29 -6.89
CA PHE A 399 -51.91 -5.82 -8.17
C PHE A 399 -51.65 -7.33 -8.17
N ASN A 400 -51.79 -8.02 -7.03
CA ASN A 400 -51.48 -9.44 -6.86
C ASN A 400 -50.09 -9.84 -7.47
N MET A 401 -49.12 -8.94 -7.35
CA MET A 401 -47.79 -9.06 -7.92
C MET A 401 -46.80 -9.72 -6.92
N ASP A 402 -45.89 -10.58 -7.40
CA ASP A 402 -44.81 -11.08 -6.56
C ASP A 402 -43.94 -9.92 -6.02
N LEU A 403 -43.58 -9.99 -4.74
CA LEU A 403 -42.88 -8.89 -4.06
C LEU A 403 -41.53 -8.56 -4.69
N LYS A 404 -40.80 -9.57 -5.23
CA LYS A 404 -39.52 -9.34 -5.92
C LYS A 404 -39.73 -8.62 -7.24
N ILE A 405 -40.79 -9.00 -7.97
CA ILE A 405 -41.16 -8.36 -9.24
C ILE A 405 -41.58 -6.93 -8.96
N LEU A 406 -42.44 -6.68 -7.96
CA LEU A 406 -42.87 -5.35 -7.58
C LEU A 406 -41.70 -4.42 -7.23
N PHE A 407 -40.79 -4.88 -6.34
CA PHE A 407 -39.63 -4.05 -5.96
C PHE A 407 -38.69 -3.79 -7.13
N LYS A 408 -38.50 -4.77 -8.02
CA LYS A 408 -37.70 -4.57 -9.23
C LYS A 408 -38.38 -3.61 -10.20
N THR A 409 -39.70 -3.71 -10.39
CA THR A 409 -40.49 -2.78 -11.20
C THR A 409 -40.37 -1.36 -10.68
N VAL A 410 -40.65 -1.14 -9.38
CA VAL A 410 -40.52 0.19 -8.75
C VAL A 410 -39.11 0.73 -8.89
N ARG A 411 -38.09 -0.11 -8.67
CA ARG A 411 -36.70 0.29 -8.86
C ARG A 411 -36.45 0.77 -10.29
N ILE A 412 -36.85 0.00 -11.28
CA ILE A 412 -36.66 0.35 -12.69
C ILE A 412 -37.34 1.69 -13.00
N LEU A 413 -38.62 1.81 -12.66
CA LEU A 413 -39.42 3.02 -12.95
C LEU A 413 -38.85 4.27 -12.27
N CYS A 414 -38.41 4.14 -11.01
CA CYS A 414 -37.95 5.28 -10.22
C CYS A 414 -36.48 5.66 -10.43
N THR A 415 -35.64 4.71 -10.90
CA THR A 415 -34.20 4.92 -10.96
C THR A 415 -33.56 4.67 -12.31
N CYS A 416 -34.32 4.17 -13.29
CA CYS A 416 -33.82 3.67 -14.59
C CYS A 416 -32.74 2.58 -14.45
N GLN A 417 -32.78 1.78 -13.37
CA GLN A 417 -31.81 0.73 -13.07
C GLN A 417 -32.49 -0.53 -12.54
N SER A 418 -31.99 -1.73 -12.94
CA SER A 418 -32.52 -3.00 -12.43
C SER A 418 -31.90 -3.43 -11.10
N GLN A 419 -30.74 -2.87 -10.73
CA GLN A 419 -29.96 -3.20 -9.54
C GLN A 419 -29.52 -1.92 -8.82
N GLY A 420 -29.20 -2.03 -7.54
CA GLY A 420 -28.75 -0.86 -6.76
C GLY A 420 -28.70 -1.15 -5.27
N PRO A 421 -28.49 -0.13 -4.44
CA PRO A 421 -28.52 -0.24 -2.98
C PRO A 421 -29.97 -0.48 -2.48
N ASN A 422 -30.19 -0.45 -1.14
CA ASN A 422 -31.55 -0.58 -0.58
C ASN A 422 -32.51 0.37 -1.30
N LEU A 423 -33.66 -0.15 -1.80
CA LEU A 423 -34.54 0.61 -2.68
C LEU A 423 -35.07 1.88 -2.01
N PHE A 424 -35.60 1.76 -0.81
CA PHE A 424 -36.32 2.88 -0.16
C PHE A 424 -35.36 3.98 0.30
N ASP A 425 -34.22 3.61 0.87
CA ASP A 425 -33.19 4.58 1.26
C ASP A 425 -32.58 5.26 0.03
N TYR A 426 -32.46 4.52 -1.08
CA TYR A 426 -32.00 5.07 -2.35
C TYR A 426 -33.02 6.09 -2.91
N LEU A 427 -34.31 5.79 -2.91
CA LEU A 427 -35.34 6.71 -3.37
C LEU A 427 -35.43 7.97 -2.50
N GLU A 428 -35.33 7.83 -1.16
CA GLU A 428 -35.28 8.97 -0.25
C GLU A 428 -34.10 9.90 -0.59
N LEU A 429 -32.89 9.35 -0.78
CA LEU A 429 -31.70 10.13 -1.12
C LEU A 429 -31.74 10.72 -2.53
N LEU A 430 -32.35 10.01 -3.48
CA LEU A 430 -32.53 10.47 -4.86
C LEU A 430 -33.45 11.70 -4.91
N GLY A 431 -34.46 11.70 -4.05
CA GLY A 431 -35.42 12.80 -3.89
C GLY A 431 -36.64 12.69 -4.81
N LYS A 432 -37.74 13.26 -4.34
CA LYS A 432 -39.07 13.22 -4.99
C LYS A 432 -39.02 13.70 -6.44
N GLU A 433 -38.39 14.85 -6.69
CA GLU A 433 -38.33 15.46 -8.03
C GLU A 433 -37.68 14.56 -9.06
N LYS A 434 -36.49 13.98 -8.74
CA LYS A 434 -35.77 13.10 -9.65
C LYS A 434 -36.52 11.79 -9.89
N VAL A 435 -37.19 11.26 -8.87
CA VAL A 435 -38.01 10.04 -9.00
C VAL A 435 -39.20 10.32 -9.93
N LEU A 436 -39.91 11.44 -9.78
CA LEU A 436 -41.02 11.82 -10.66
C LEU A 436 -40.55 12.06 -12.10
N LYS A 437 -39.41 12.73 -12.28
CA LYS A 437 -38.80 12.90 -13.61
C LYS A 437 -38.50 11.55 -14.30
N ASN A 438 -38.02 10.56 -13.55
CA ASN A 438 -37.82 9.22 -14.10
C ASN A 438 -39.11 8.51 -14.47
N LEU A 439 -40.16 8.61 -13.65
CA LEU A 439 -41.48 8.08 -13.98
C LEU A 439 -42.03 8.69 -15.28
N GLU A 440 -41.90 10.02 -15.45
CA GLU A 440 -42.30 10.71 -16.67
C GLU A 440 -41.57 10.23 -17.93
N LYS A 441 -40.24 9.91 -17.82
CA LYS A 441 -39.50 9.29 -18.92
C LYS A 441 -40.13 7.97 -19.37
N PHE A 442 -40.56 7.13 -18.41
CA PHE A 442 -41.18 5.85 -18.75
C PHE A 442 -42.59 6.04 -19.28
N LYS A 443 -43.36 7.03 -18.77
CA LYS A 443 -44.67 7.38 -19.30
C LYS A 443 -44.59 7.72 -20.79
N LEU A 444 -43.69 8.63 -21.19
CA LEU A 444 -43.46 9.00 -22.60
C LEU A 444 -43.00 7.83 -23.50
N ILE A 445 -42.56 6.72 -22.93
CA ILE A 445 -42.12 5.55 -23.68
C ILE A 445 -43.27 4.53 -23.87
N PHE A 446 -44.24 4.48 -22.94
CA PHE A 446 -45.30 3.50 -22.93
C PHE A 446 -46.68 4.07 -23.37
N ASP A 447 -46.81 5.43 -23.42
CA ASP A 447 -47.90 6.14 -24.07
C ASP A 447 -47.72 6.15 -25.60
#